data_e0e4dbcd91829bce2054cb3ca2efb6d0
#
_entry.id   e0e4dbcd91829bce2054cb3ca2efb6d0
#
_cell.length_a   1.000
_cell.length_b   1.000
_cell.length_c   1.000
_cell.angle_alpha   90.00
_cell.angle_beta   90.00
_cell.angle_gamma   90.00
#
_symmetry.space_group_name_H-M   'P 1'
#
loop_
_entity.id
_entity.type
_entity.pdbx_description
1 polymer ?
#
loop_
_entity_poly.entity_id
_entity_poly.type
_entity_poly.pdbx_seq_one_letter_code
_entity_poly.pdbx_strand_id
1 'polypeptide(L)'
;MNGEPPAAPRPDRHHEESPESREAALRRVVVWYLHSADAAQTWINSQEAHIPLDPPGDDLTPASFADYEEAMRWYEAERGNLLAATRAAEEAGLDVIAWQLPAVLRSVHMLLNPFEEWLAMSRIGLRAARRLGDRAAEAELLESLVIHLRGRRLEAAKDQFEQAAARFQELGAAQWQAVVTSNLAEVTYELARTEEASGFVERALAMHRELGNQGGEGNALRILSAVQRDRGQAEEALRSAEAALDIARTHRNHMWEGYWLLELGRAQRANGELDAALVSFQRAASLQRRLGDQAREARAWHGAGETYRRLGRPGEAADFHRRAAAVHRELDDLWHAALALDGLAGALREADEGDGTGAAEEARRHWAEALRALASYDDPRAVTLRERVSAALAQ
;
A
#
# COMPACT_ATOMS: atom_id res chain seq x y z
N MET A 1 6.83 -68.56 -48.83
CA MET A 1 6.44 -67.12 -48.98
C MET A 1 6.42 -66.51 -47.60
N ASN A 2 7.52 -65.85 -47.26
CA ASN A 2 7.70 -65.20 -45.98
C ASN A 2 7.17 -63.80 -46.10
N GLY A 3 6.04 -63.50 -45.44
CA GLY A 3 5.52 -62.11 -45.26
C GLY A 3 6.25 -61.38 -44.15
N GLU A 4 6.95 -60.27 -44.47
CA GLU A 4 7.48 -59.34 -43.49
C GLU A 4 6.34 -58.65 -42.71
N PRO A 5 6.50 -58.43 -41.40
CA PRO A 5 5.50 -57.71 -40.63
C PRO A 5 5.48 -56.26 -41.04
N PRO A 6 4.31 -55.56 -40.97
CA PRO A 6 4.25 -54.12 -41.29
C PRO A 6 5.07 -53.28 -40.32
N ALA A 7 5.79 -52.34 -40.87
CA ALA A 7 6.63 -51.38 -40.12
C ALA A 7 5.76 -50.58 -39.11
N ALA A 8 6.25 -50.51 -37.87
CA ALA A 8 5.62 -49.68 -36.83
C ALA A 8 5.52 -48.21 -37.27
N PRO A 9 4.42 -47.53 -36.94
CA PRO A 9 4.29 -46.12 -37.26
C PRO A 9 5.44 -45.32 -36.60
N ARG A 10 6.14 -44.50 -37.38
CA ARG A 10 7.15 -43.59 -36.87
C ARG A 10 6.46 -42.64 -35.88
N PRO A 11 7.06 -42.35 -34.70
CA PRO A 11 6.52 -41.36 -33.81
C PRO A 11 6.44 -40.04 -34.56
N ASP A 12 5.26 -39.39 -34.47
CA ASP A 12 5.02 -38.08 -35.01
C ASP A 12 6.17 -37.12 -34.59
N ARG A 13 6.79 -36.50 -35.60
CA ARG A 13 7.70 -35.38 -35.34
C ARG A 13 6.90 -34.35 -34.60
N HIS A 14 7.26 -34.08 -33.36
CA HIS A 14 6.84 -32.87 -32.69
C HIS A 14 7.08 -31.73 -33.69
N HIS A 15 6.02 -31.08 -34.16
CA HIS A 15 6.14 -29.83 -34.89
C HIS A 15 6.79 -28.86 -33.90
N GLU A 16 8.08 -28.62 -34.02
CA GLU A 16 8.73 -27.48 -33.37
C GLU A 16 8.01 -26.27 -33.93
N GLU A 17 7.21 -25.61 -33.09
CA GLU A 17 6.56 -24.38 -33.46
C GLU A 17 7.62 -23.37 -33.92
N SER A 18 7.34 -22.68 -35.02
CA SER A 18 8.27 -21.69 -35.54
C SER A 18 8.55 -20.61 -34.48
N PRO A 19 9.72 -19.97 -34.47
CA PRO A 19 10.02 -18.86 -33.58
C PRO A 19 8.92 -17.78 -33.62
N GLU A 20 8.39 -17.49 -34.81
CA GLU A 20 7.31 -16.51 -35.05
C GLU A 20 5.99 -16.95 -34.40
N SER A 21 5.66 -18.25 -34.47
CA SER A 21 4.47 -18.80 -33.83
C SER A 21 4.55 -18.72 -32.31
N ARG A 22 5.73 -18.98 -31.74
CA ARG A 22 5.98 -18.86 -30.29
C ARG A 22 5.89 -17.40 -29.83
N GLU A 23 6.46 -16.47 -30.59
CA GLU A 23 6.39 -15.03 -30.28
C GLU A 23 4.95 -14.51 -30.34
N ALA A 24 4.19 -14.90 -31.36
CA ALA A 24 2.77 -14.56 -31.48
C ALA A 24 1.93 -15.13 -30.32
N ALA A 25 2.19 -16.40 -29.92
CA ALA A 25 1.53 -17.01 -28.78
C ALA A 25 1.86 -16.29 -27.46
N LEU A 26 3.15 -15.98 -27.24
CA LEU A 26 3.59 -15.23 -26.07
C LEU A 26 2.91 -13.85 -26.01
N ARG A 27 2.89 -13.11 -27.12
CA ARG A 27 2.25 -11.81 -27.21
C ARG A 27 0.77 -11.89 -26.83
N ARG A 28 0.03 -12.89 -27.32
CA ARG A 28 -1.38 -13.10 -26.94
C ARG A 28 -1.54 -13.33 -25.45
N VAL A 29 -0.68 -14.14 -24.83
CA VAL A 29 -0.73 -14.43 -23.40
C VAL A 29 -0.50 -13.18 -22.57
N VAL A 30 0.55 -12.40 -22.87
CA VAL A 30 0.86 -11.20 -22.07
C VAL A 30 -0.18 -10.09 -22.28
N VAL A 31 -0.76 -9.96 -23.48
CA VAL A 31 -1.89 -9.05 -23.74
C VAL A 31 -3.12 -9.49 -22.96
N TRP A 32 -3.39 -10.79 -22.88
CA TRP A 32 -4.50 -11.33 -22.09
C TRP A 32 -4.35 -10.98 -20.60
N TYR A 33 -3.14 -11.15 -20.02
CA TYR A 33 -2.87 -10.77 -18.64
C TYR A 33 -3.03 -9.26 -18.42
N LEU A 34 -2.54 -8.44 -19.33
CA LEU A 34 -2.67 -6.99 -19.23
C LEU A 34 -4.12 -6.54 -19.15
N HIS A 35 -4.95 -6.97 -20.09
CA HIS A 35 -6.37 -6.60 -20.13
C HIS A 35 -7.19 -7.25 -19.02
N SER A 36 -6.84 -8.46 -18.59
CA SER A 36 -7.49 -9.11 -17.45
C SER A 36 -7.16 -8.38 -16.12
N ALA A 37 -5.93 -7.92 -15.97
CA ALA A 37 -5.53 -7.10 -14.82
C ALA A 37 -6.24 -5.74 -14.81
N ASP A 38 -6.38 -5.10 -15.97
CA ASP A 38 -7.11 -3.83 -16.12
C ASP A 38 -8.61 -4.01 -15.78
N ALA A 39 -9.23 -5.09 -16.24
CA ALA A 39 -10.60 -5.42 -15.87
C ALA A 39 -10.76 -5.66 -14.35
N ALA A 40 -9.78 -6.29 -13.70
CA ALA A 40 -9.78 -6.48 -12.25
C ALA A 40 -9.63 -5.15 -11.50
N GLN A 41 -8.79 -4.24 -11.97
CA GLN A 41 -8.60 -2.91 -11.38
C GLN A 41 -9.90 -2.13 -11.26
N THR A 42 -10.80 -2.23 -12.24
CA THR A 42 -12.14 -1.59 -12.21
C THR A 42 -12.92 -1.95 -10.94
N TRP A 43 -12.76 -3.17 -10.43
CA TRP A 43 -13.42 -3.63 -9.20
C TRP A 43 -12.62 -3.31 -7.94
N ILE A 44 -11.29 -3.34 -8.03
CA ILE A 44 -10.40 -3.12 -6.88
C ILE A 44 -10.37 -1.64 -6.51
N ASN A 45 -10.26 -0.75 -7.50
CA ASN A 45 -10.29 0.70 -7.30
C ASN A 45 -10.97 1.41 -8.48
N SER A 46 -12.29 1.46 -8.46
CA SER A 46 -13.12 2.05 -9.52
C SER A 46 -12.91 3.55 -9.78
N GLN A 47 -12.16 4.23 -8.91
CA GLN A 47 -11.89 5.67 -9.03
C GLN A 47 -10.48 5.97 -9.53
N GLU A 48 -9.65 4.96 -9.69
CA GLU A 48 -8.33 5.14 -10.27
C GLU A 48 -8.44 5.32 -11.78
N ALA A 49 -7.74 6.33 -12.30
CA ALA A 49 -7.68 6.54 -13.75
C ALA A 49 -6.94 5.36 -14.40
N HIS A 50 -7.60 4.71 -15.35
CA HIS A 50 -6.95 3.68 -16.15
C HIS A 50 -5.92 4.30 -17.08
N ILE A 51 -4.77 3.66 -17.22
CA ILE A 51 -3.82 3.99 -18.28
C ILE A 51 -4.43 3.61 -19.63
N PRO A 52 -4.16 4.38 -20.71
CA PRO A 52 -4.64 4.00 -22.04
C PRO A 52 -3.99 2.69 -22.49
N LEU A 53 -4.83 1.71 -22.85
CA LEU A 53 -4.40 0.44 -23.43
C LEU A 53 -4.86 0.36 -24.90
N ASP A 54 -4.01 -0.18 -25.75
CA ASP A 54 -4.44 -0.59 -27.09
C ASP A 54 -5.47 -1.72 -26.96
N PRO A 55 -6.53 -1.74 -27.80
CA PRO A 55 -7.54 -2.81 -27.71
C PRO A 55 -6.91 -4.21 -27.84
N PRO A 56 -7.40 -5.20 -27.09
CA PRO A 56 -7.03 -6.58 -27.34
C PRO A 56 -7.48 -6.98 -28.73
N GLY A 57 -6.76 -7.85 -29.43
CA GLY A 57 -7.19 -8.36 -30.74
C GLY A 57 -8.54 -9.06 -30.68
N ASP A 58 -9.28 -9.08 -31.80
CA ASP A 58 -10.63 -9.68 -31.90
C ASP A 58 -10.69 -11.16 -31.50
N ASP A 59 -9.56 -11.86 -31.51
CA ASP A 59 -9.41 -13.27 -31.14
C ASP A 59 -9.09 -13.47 -29.64
N LEU A 60 -9.04 -12.39 -28.83
CA LEU A 60 -8.68 -12.41 -27.42
C LEU A 60 -9.84 -11.97 -26.54
N THR A 61 -10.24 -12.82 -25.59
CA THR A 61 -11.23 -12.49 -24.58
C THR A 61 -10.55 -12.43 -23.21
N PRO A 62 -10.29 -11.22 -22.66
CA PRO A 62 -9.78 -11.06 -21.31
C PRO A 62 -10.74 -11.60 -20.25
N ALA A 63 -10.25 -11.87 -19.04
CA ALA A 63 -11.10 -12.22 -17.91
C ALA A 63 -12.06 -11.05 -17.59
N SER A 64 -13.26 -11.40 -17.15
CA SER A 64 -14.28 -10.47 -16.68
C SER A 64 -14.74 -10.91 -15.29
N PHE A 65 -15.11 -9.94 -14.46
CA PHE A 65 -15.44 -10.18 -13.06
C PHE A 65 -16.80 -9.60 -12.72
N ALA A 66 -17.56 -10.31 -11.89
CA ALA A 66 -18.87 -9.88 -11.43
C ALA A 66 -18.79 -8.93 -10.23
N ASP A 67 -17.72 -9.04 -9.43
CA ASP A 67 -17.55 -8.27 -8.21
C ASP A 67 -16.07 -8.20 -7.77
N TYR A 68 -15.83 -7.44 -6.69
CA TYR A 68 -14.54 -7.27 -6.06
C TYR A 68 -13.91 -8.61 -5.61
N GLU A 69 -14.73 -9.51 -5.01
CA GLU A 69 -14.23 -10.77 -4.47
C GLU A 69 -13.74 -11.71 -5.58
N GLU A 70 -14.42 -11.71 -6.72
CA GLU A 70 -14.00 -12.48 -7.89
C GLU A 70 -12.70 -11.93 -8.50
N ALA A 71 -12.58 -10.61 -8.64
CA ALA A 71 -11.37 -9.95 -9.10
C ALA A 71 -10.16 -10.25 -8.18
N MET A 72 -10.36 -10.19 -6.87
CA MET A 72 -9.31 -10.48 -5.90
C MET A 72 -8.89 -11.96 -5.91
N ARG A 73 -9.84 -12.91 -5.98
CA ARG A 73 -9.52 -14.34 -6.10
C ARG A 73 -8.72 -14.64 -7.37
N TRP A 74 -9.06 -13.99 -8.48
CA TRP A 74 -8.31 -14.13 -9.72
C TRP A 74 -6.88 -13.60 -9.55
N TYR A 75 -6.71 -12.40 -8.98
CA TYR A 75 -5.40 -11.83 -8.74
C TYR A 75 -4.52 -12.75 -7.87
N GLU A 76 -5.07 -13.27 -6.77
CA GLU A 76 -4.33 -14.17 -5.88
C GLU A 76 -3.90 -15.46 -6.58
N ALA A 77 -4.76 -16.03 -7.41
CA ALA A 77 -4.46 -17.24 -8.20
C ALA A 77 -3.39 -16.98 -9.28
N GLU A 78 -3.44 -15.81 -9.93
CA GLU A 78 -2.59 -15.47 -11.08
C GLU A 78 -1.34 -14.65 -10.70
N ARG A 79 -1.16 -14.30 -9.45
CA ARG A 79 -0.09 -13.41 -8.96
C ARG A 79 1.31 -13.81 -9.46
N GLY A 80 1.66 -15.09 -9.38
CA GLY A 80 2.93 -15.61 -9.90
C GLY A 80 3.04 -15.51 -11.41
N ASN A 81 1.93 -15.74 -12.11
CA ASN A 81 1.84 -15.69 -13.57
C ASN A 81 1.91 -14.23 -14.07
N LEU A 82 1.34 -13.26 -13.35
CA LEU A 82 1.46 -11.83 -13.68
C LEU A 82 2.91 -11.35 -13.63
N LEU A 83 3.69 -11.77 -12.62
CA LEU A 83 5.12 -11.48 -12.57
C LEU A 83 5.86 -12.18 -13.71
N ALA A 84 5.54 -13.44 -14.00
CA ALA A 84 6.14 -14.18 -15.12
C ALA A 84 5.81 -13.54 -16.47
N ALA A 85 4.57 -13.11 -16.68
CA ALA A 85 4.13 -12.41 -17.88
C ALA A 85 4.89 -11.06 -18.07
N THR A 86 5.10 -10.30 -16.99
CA THR A 86 5.88 -9.06 -17.04
C THR A 86 7.34 -9.31 -17.45
N ARG A 87 7.97 -10.36 -16.91
CA ARG A 87 9.33 -10.77 -17.29
C ARG A 87 9.40 -11.22 -18.75
N ALA A 88 8.46 -12.07 -19.16
CA ALA A 88 8.39 -12.56 -20.53
C ALA A 88 8.15 -11.42 -21.55
N ALA A 89 7.35 -10.42 -21.21
CA ALA A 89 7.17 -9.24 -22.03
C ALA A 89 8.48 -8.44 -22.16
N GLU A 90 9.24 -8.25 -21.08
CA GLU A 90 10.54 -7.59 -21.12
C GLU A 90 11.55 -8.37 -21.98
N GLU A 91 11.66 -9.68 -21.78
CA GLU A 91 12.58 -10.58 -22.52
C GLU A 91 12.27 -10.63 -24.02
N ALA A 92 10.98 -10.53 -24.38
CA ALA A 92 10.54 -10.47 -25.77
C ALA A 92 10.60 -9.07 -26.39
N GLY A 93 11.06 -8.04 -25.68
CA GLY A 93 11.11 -6.67 -26.17
C GLY A 93 9.74 -6.00 -26.32
N LEU A 94 8.69 -6.55 -25.70
CA LEU A 94 7.34 -5.99 -25.67
C LEU A 94 7.25 -4.88 -24.61
N ASP A 95 8.09 -3.84 -24.76
CA ASP A 95 8.32 -2.82 -23.75
C ASP A 95 7.06 -2.07 -23.33
N VAL A 96 6.10 -1.85 -24.26
CA VAL A 96 4.82 -1.21 -23.93
C VAL A 96 4.06 -2.04 -22.91
N ILE A 97 3.92 -3.35 -23.11
CA ILE A 97 3.21 -4.25 -22.18
C ILE A 97 4.00 -4.41 -20.88
N ALA A 98 5.33 -4.49 -20.96
CA ALA A 98 6.21 -4.66 -19.82
C ALA A 98 6.13 -3.49 -18.81
N TRP A 99 5.83 -2.26 -19.25
CA TRP A 99 5.59 -1.15 -18.34
C TRP A 99 4.12 -1.01 -17.93
N GLN A 100 3.17 -1.37 -18.82
CA GLN A 100 1.74 -1.23 -18.52
C GLN A 100 1.27 -2.22 -17.45
N LEU A 101 1.76 -3.47 -17.46
CA LEU A 101 1.36 -4.48 -16.46
C LEU A 101 1.58 -4.04 -15.00
N PRO A 102 2.78 -3.59 -14.57
CA PRO A 102 2.95 -3.10 -13.20
C PRO A 102 2.14 -1.83 -12.90
N ALA A 103 1.90 -0.98 -13.90
CA ALA A 103 1.10 0.23 -13.72
C ALA A 103 -0.38 -0.11 -13.45
N VAL A 104 -0.96 -1.03 -14.21
CA VAL A 104 -2.34 -1.51 -14.01
C VAL A 104 -2.52 -2.21 -12.66
N LEU A 105 -1.50 -2.91 -12.16
CA LEU A 105 -1.56 -3.62 -10.88
C LEU A 105 -1.28 -2.73 -9.67
N ARG A 106 -1.04 -1.44 -9.84
CA ARG A 106 -0.65 -0.52 -8.76
C ARG A 106 -1.63 -0.55 -7.59
N SER A 107 -2.93 -0.45 -7.84
CA SER A 107 -3.94 -0.43 -6.77
C SER A 107 -3.94 -1.70 -5.92
N VAL A 108 -3.89 -2.88 -6.54
CA VAL A 108 -3.86 -4.14 -5.79
C VAL A 108 -2.53 -4.31 -5.05
N HIS A 109 -1.43 -3.84 -5.62
CA HIS A 109 -0.13 -3.84 -4.96
C HIS A 109 -0.09 -2.89 -3.75
N MET A 110 -0.74 -1.73 -3.85
CA MET A 110 -0.91 -0.82 -2.70
C MET A 110 -1.80 -1.40 -1.61
N LEU A 111 -2.79 -2.21 -1.98
CA LEU A 111 -3.72 -2.85 -1.05
C LEU A 111 -3.04 -4.00 -0.29
N LEU A 112 -2.41 -4.93 -1.01
CA LEU A 112 -1.88 -6.18 -0.46
C LEU A 112 -0.40 -6.09 -0.07
N ASN A 113 0.31 -5.08 -0.58
CA ASN A 113 1.75 -4.85 -0.38
C ASN A 113 2.64 -6.08 -0.63
N PRO A 114 2.53 -6.75 -1.79
CA PRO A 114 3.39 -7.89 -2.16
C PRO A 114 4.79 -7.39 -2.52
N PHE A 115 5.60 -7.09 -1.50
CA PHE A 115 6.83 -6.31 -1.59
C PHE A 115 7.77 -6.75 -2.72
N GLU A 116 8.16 -8.00 -2.77
CA GLU A 116 9.16 -8.50 -3.73
C GLU A 116 8.64 -8.51 -5.16
N GLU A 117 7.38 -8.92 -5.37
CA GLU A 117 6.77 -8.93 -6.70
C GLU A 117 6.57 -7.52 -7.23
N TRP A 118 6.02 -6.62 -6.39
CA TRP A 118 5.81 -5.23 -6.76
C TRP A 118 7.11 -4.55 -7.15
N LEU A 119 8.17 -4.73 -6.32
CA LEU A 119 9.50 -4.20 -6.59
C LEU A 119 10.08 -4.74 -7.91
N ALA A 120 9.96 -6.05 -8.14
CA ALA A 120 10.46 -6.68 -9.35
C ALA A 120 9.73 -6.16 -10.60
N MET A 121 8.40 -6.11 -10.57
CA MET A 121 7.58 -5.63 -11.69
C MET A 121 7.82 -4.14 -11.97
N SER A 122 7.87 -3.29 -10.95
CA SER A 122 8.15 -1.85 -11.12
C SER A 122 9.53 -1.59 -11.72
N ARG A 123 10.54 -2.37 -11.33
CA ARG A 123 11.89 -2.26 -11.94
C ARG A 123 11.90 -2.67 -13.41
N ILE A 124 11.18 -3.73 -13.78
CA ILE A 124 11.03 -4.16 -15.17
C ILE A 124 10.36 -3.06 -15.99
N GLY A 125 9.20 -2.58 -15.52
CA GLY A 125 8.46 -1.52 -16.19
C GLY A 125 9.28 -0.25 -16.37
N LEU A 126 10.03 0.16 -15.34
CA LEU A 126 10.90 1.34 -15.41
C LEU A 126 12.00 1.19 -16.47
N ARG A 127 12.62 0.02 -16.62
CA ARG A 127 13.58 -0.23 -17.70
C ARG A 127 12.92 -0.18 -19.07
N ALA A 128 11.72 -0.74 -19.20
CA ALA A 128 10.95 -0.73 -20.44
C ALA A 128 10.54 0.70 -20.84
N ALA A 129 9.99 1.49 -19.92
CA ALA A 129 9.66 2.90 -20.16
C ALA A 129 10.87 3.73 -20.60
N ARG A 130 12.03 3.48 -20.01
CA ARG A 130 13.30 4.13 -20.40
C ARG A 130 13.75 3.75 -21.82
N ARG A 131 13.61 2.47 -22.21
CA ARG A 131 13.92 2.03 -23.59
C ARG A 131 12.99 2.68 -24.61
N LEU A 132 11.73 2.89 -24.27
CA LEU A 132 10.76 3.60 -25.10
C LEU A 132 10.99 5.12 -25.14
N GLY A 133 11.76 5.67 -24.22
CA GLY A 133 11.86 7.12 -24.02
C GLY A 133 10.56 7.76 -23.52
N ASP A 134 9.64 6.94 -22.98
CA ASP A 134 8.35 7.40 -22.42
C ASP A 134 8.54 7.93 -21.01
N ARG A 135 8.70 9.26 -20.93
CA ARG A 135 8.94 9.96 -19.68
C ARG A 135 7.74 9.94 -18.73
N ALA A 136 6.52 9.85 -19.27
CA ALA A 136 5.31 9.78 -18.45
C ALA A 136 5.21 8.42 -17.76
N ALA A 137 5.40 7.34 -18.51
CA ALA A 137 5.50 5.98 -17.97
C ALA A 137 6.66 5.83 -16.96
N GLU A 138 7.83 6.43 -17.28
CA GLU A 138 8.96 6.43 -16.36
C GLU A 138 8.61 7.09 -15.02
N ALA A 139 7.94 8.23 -15.04
CA ALA A 139 7.57 8.97 -13.83
C ALA A 139 6.51 8.23 -13.00
N GLU A 140 5.51 7.62 -13.64
CA GLU A 140 4.49 6.79 -12.99
C GLU A 140 5.09 5.58 -12.26
N LEU A 141 6.02 4.90 -12.91
CA LEU A 141 6.69 3.74 -12.32
C LEU A 141 7.71 4.13 -11.25
N LEU A 142 8.33 5.29 -11.37
CA LEU A 142 9.16 5.85 -10.29
C LEU A 142 8.31 6.15 -9.06
N GLU A 143 7.14 6.74 -9.22
CA GLU A 143 6.21 6.98 -8.10
C GLU A 143 5.83 5.66 -7.41
N SER A 144 5.41 4.66 -8.19
CA SER A 144 5.08 3.32 -7.68
C SER A 144 6.26 2.69 -6.90
N LEU A 145 7.48 2.79 -7.43
CA LEU A 145 8.69 2.28 -6.78
C LEU A 145 9.01 3.02 -5.48
N VAL A 146 8.78 4.33 -5.44
CA VAL A 146 9.10 5.16 -4.28
C VAL A 146 8.12 4.95 -3.13
N ILE A 147 6.82 4.76 -3.41
CA ILE A 147 5.84 4.34 -2.40
C ILE A 147 6.33 3.10 -1.67
N HIS A 148 6.96 2.20 -2.40
CA HIS A 148 7.52 0.97 -1.88
C HIS A 148 8.76 1.18 -0.98
N LEU A 149 9.65 2.12 -1.34
CA LEU A 149 10.84 2.45 -0.54
C LEU A 149 10.49 3.18 0.77
N ARG A 150 9.32 3.80 0.85
CA ARG A 150 8.86 4.58 2.00
C ARG A 150 8.87 3.82 3.32
N GLY A 151 8.67 2.51 3.29
CA GLY A 151 8.67 1.68 4.50
C GLY A 151 10.01 1.58 5.23
N ARG A 152 11.13 1.83 4.55
CA ARG A 152 12.49 1.57 5.11
C ARG A 152 13.53 2.68 4.87
N ARG A 153 13.32 3.60 3.91
CA ARG A 153 14.30 4.64 3.50
C ARG A 153 13.61 5.95 3.15
N LEU A 154 13.08 6.63 4.15
CA LEU A 154 12.27 7.83 3.95
C LEU A 154 13.00 8.97 3.24
N GLU A 155 14.27 9.25 3.58
CA GLU A 155 15.03 10.30 2.91
C GLU A 155 15.23 9.99 1.42
N ALA A 156 15.62 8.76 1.10
CA ALA A 156 15.77 8.35 -0.30
C ALA A 156 14.43 8.40 -1.05
N ALA A 157 13.32 8.08 -0.39
CA ALA A 157 12.00 8.22 -0.97
C ALA A 157 11.67 9.69 -1.25
N LYS A 158 11.95 10.60 -0.31
CA LYS A 158 11.75 12.05 -0.48
C LYS A 158 12.52 12.57 -1.69
N ASP A 159 13.82 12.26 -1.79
CA ASP A 159 14.66 12.69 -2.91
C ASP A 159 14.12 12.22 -4.28
N GLN A 160 13.62 10.98 -4.34
CA GLN A 160 13.03 10.44 -5.57
C GLN A 160 11.70 11.12 -5.92
N PHE A 161 10.84 11.38 -4.93
CA PHE A 161 9.60 12.14 -5.18
C PHE A 161 9.87 13.58 -5.63
N GLU A 162 10.90 14.25 -5.11
CA GLU A 162 11.30 15.58 -5.59
C GLU A 162 11.74 15.54 -7.06
N GLN A 163 12.52 14.53 -7.45
CA GLN A 163 12.89 14.33 -8.84
C GLN A 163 11.69 14.04 -9.75
N ALA A 164 10.76 13.20 -9.30
CA ALA A 164 9.54 12.91 -10.03
C ALA A 164 8.65 14.17 -10.17
N ALA A 165 8.49 14.97 -9.11
CA ALA A 165 7.72 16.20 -9.16
C ALA A 165 8.29 17.20 -10.18
N ALA A 166 9.61 17.36 -10.22
CA ALA A 166 10.28 18.21 -11.20
C ALA A 166 10.03 17.70 -12.64
N ARG A 167 10.10 16.39 -12.85
CA ARG A 167 9.82 15.78 -14.16
C ARG A 167 8.39 16.01 -14.62
N PHE A 168 7.41 15.78 -13.74
CA PHE A 168 6.01 16.02 -14.08
C PHE A 168 5.72 17.50 -14.36
N GLN A 169 6.39 18.40 -13.66
CA GLN A 169 6.30 19.84 -13.92
C GLN A 169 6.85 20.18 -15.31
N GLU A 170 8.01 19.65 -15.70
CA GLU A 170 8.60 19.83 -17.05
C GLU A 170 7.68 19.31 -18.16
N LEU A 171 6.95 18.23 -17.89
CA LEU A 171 6.02 17.59 -18.82
C LEU A 171 4.65 18.28 -18.88
N GLY A 172 4.35 19.23 -17.98
CA GLY A 172 3.02 19.81 -17.86
C GLY A 172 1.97 18.79 -17.36
N ALA A 173 2.39 17.68 -16.77
CA ALA A 173 1.54 16.60 -16.31
C ALA A 173 0.95 16.92 -14.92
N ALA A 174 0.04 17.90 -14.85
CA ALA A 174 -0.47 18.48 -13.61
C ALA A 174 -1.11 17.44 -12.67
N GLN A 175 -1.81 16.44 -13.20
CA GLN A 175 -2.42 15.38 -12.40
C GLN A 175 -1.38 14.57 -11.63
N TRP A 176 -0.32 14.13 -12.30
CA TRP A 176 0.78 13.38 -11.69
C TRP A 176 1.60 14.25 -10.73
N GLN A 177 1.80 15.51 -11.07
CA GLN A 177 2.45 16.46 -10.18
C GLN A 177 1.69 16.61 -8.85
N ALA A 178 0.34 16.66 -8.89
CA ALA A 178 -0.48 16.72 -7.69
C ALA A 178 -0.34 15.46 -6.84
N VAL A 179 -0.35 14.27 -7.45
CA VAL A 179 -0.18 12.98 -6.76
C VAL A 179 1.18 12.90 -6.08
N VAL A 180 2.25 13.21 -6.80
CA VAL A 180 3.61 13.19 -6.24
C VAL A 180 3.78 14.23 -5.12
N THR A 181 3.14 15.39 -5.24
CA THR A 181 3.16 16.41 -4.17
C THR A 181 2.46 15.90 -2.90
N SER A 182 1.36 15.13 -3.02
CA SER A 182 0.74 14.45 -1.88
C SER A 182 1.69 13.43 -1.23
N ASN A 183 2.39 12.66 -2.03
CA ASN A 183 3.36 11.67 -1.54
C ASN A 183 4.57 12.34 -0.86
N LEU A 184 5.03 13.49 -1.39
CA LEU A 184 6.04 14.34 -0.73
C LEU A 184 5.56 14.82 0.63
N ALA A 185 4.30 15.27 0.72
CA ALA A 185 3.72 15.66 2.01
C ALA A 185 3.76 14.52 3.01
N GLU A 186 3.36 13.32 2.59
CA GLU A 186 3.29 12.17 3.47
C GLU A 186 4.67 11.68 3.93
N VAL A 187 5.65 11.55 3.02
CA VAL A 187 7.01 11.14 3.40
C VAL A 187 7.71 12.18 4.26
N THR A 188 7.47 13.46 3.98
CA THR A 188 8.02 14.57 4.78
C THR A 188 7.43 14.61 6.19
N TYR A 189 6.13 14.30 6.32
CA TYR A 189 5.46 14.12 7.59
C TYR A 189 6.05 12.93 8.37
N GLU A 190 6.27 11.79 7.70
CA GLU A 190 6.91 10.62 8.30
C GLU A 190 8.36 10.88 8.74
N LEU A 191 9.07 11.82 8.09
CA LEU A 191 10.38 12.32 8.53
C LEU A 191 10.31 13.28 9.72
N ALA A 192 9.12 13.46 10.34
CA ALA A 192 8.85 14.41 11.42
C ALA A 192 9.14 15.88 11.05
N ARG A 193 9.12 16.22 9.76
CA ARG A 193 9.27 17.58 9.23
C ARG A 193 7.89 18.23 9.02
N THR A 194 7.15 18.39 10.11
CA THR A 194 5.72 18.75 10.10
C THR A 194 5.43 20.06 9.36
N GLU A 195 6.28 21.09 9.49
CA GLU A 195 6.10 22.37 8.81
C GLU A 195 6.31 22.28 7.30
N GLU A 196 7.32 21.54 6.86
CA GLU A 196 7.58 21.29 5.44
C GLU A 196 6.44 20.46 4.83
N ALA A 197 5.97 19.43 5.54
CA ALA A 197 4.84 18.60 5.14
C ALA A 197 3.56 19.41 4.97
N SER A 198 3.28 20.39 5.83
CA SER A 198 2.14 21.30 5.69
C SER A 198 2.18 22.05 4.36
N GLY A 199 3.33 22.62 4.00
CA GLY A 199 3.47 23.31 2.71
C GLY A 199 3.24 22.42 1.49
N PHE A 200 3.66 21.15 1.56
CA PHE A 200 3.40 20.20 0.48
C PHE A 200 1.93 19.80 0.42
N VAL A 201 1.30 19.48 1.55
CA VAL A 201 -0.10 19.00 1.55
C VAL A 201 -1.08 20.11 1.13
N GLU A 202 -0.85 21.37 1.54
CA GLU A 202 -1.68 22.49 1.13
C GLU A 202 -1.60 22.72 -0.40
N ARG A 203 -0.41 22.62 -0.98
CA ARG A 203 -0.22 22.69 -2.44
C ARG A 203 -0.89 21.52 -3.15
N ALA A 204 -0.71 20.30 -2.67
CA ALA A 204 -1.34 19.12 -3.25
C ALA A 204 -2.87 19.24 -3.23
N LEU A 205 -3.44 19.69 -2.12
CA LEU A 205 -4.88 19.90 -1.97
C LEU A 205 -5.41 20.92 -2.97
N ALA A 206 -4.72 22.06 -3.13
CA ALA A 206 -5.10 23.06 -4.14
C ALA A 206 -5.06 22.48 -5.54
N MET A 207 -3.99 21.78 -5.91
CA MET A 207 -3.86 21.16 -7.24
C MET A 207 -4.94 20.11 -7.51
N HIS A 208 -5.25 19.23 -6.56
CA HIS A 208 -6.31 18.24 -6.73
C HIS A 208 -7.68 18.88 -6.89
N ARG A 209 -7.98 19.97 -6.17
CA ARG A 209 -9.22 20.73 -6.32
C ARG A 209 -9.34 21.38 -7.69
N GLU A 210 -8.27 22.03 -8.18
CA GLU A 210 -8.23 22.63 -9.51
C GLU A 210 -8.44 21.58 -10.62
N LEU A 211 -7.95 20.38 -10.44
CA LEU A 211 -8.08 19.26 -11.38
C LEU A 211 -9.39 18.48 -11.24
N GLY A 212 -10.21 18.76 -10.23
CA GLY A 212 -11.40 17.95 -9.93
C GLY A 212 -11.09 16.51 -9.50
N ASN A 213 -9.85 16.24 -9.08
CA ASN A 213 -9.42 14.91 -8.63
C ASN A 213 -9.83 14.67 -7.18
N GLN A 214 -11.03 14.18 -6.96
CA GLN A 214 -11.61 13.97 -5.63
C GLN A 214 -10.88 12.90 -4.82
N GLY A 215 -10.36 11.83 -5.46
CA GLY A 215 -9.55 10.83 -4.77
C GLY A 215 -8.26 11.41 -4.21
N GLY A 216 -7.58 12.20 -5.02
CA GLY A 216 -6.39 12.94 -4.60
C GLY A 216 -6.70 13.98 -3.52
N GLU A 217 -7.83 14.71 -3.64
CA GLU A 217 -8.30 15.65 -2.62
C GLU A 217 -8.52 14.96 -1.28
N GLY A 218 -9.23 13.83 -1.26
CA GLY A 218 -9.47 13.06 -0.03
C GLY A 218 -8.18 12.54 0.59
N ASN A 219 -7.22 12.07 -0.21
CA ASN A 219 -5.92 11.66 0.32
C ASN A 219 -5.12 12.85 0.87
N ALA A 220 -5.12 14.00 0.22
CA ALA A 220 -4.48 15.20 0.73
C ALA A 220 -5.12 15.68 2.04
N LEU A 221 -6.46 15.64 2.17
CA LEU A 221 -7.18 15.95 3.41
C LEU A 221 -6.82 15.00 4.54
N ARG A 222 -6.65 13.71 4.26
CA ARG A 222 -6.17 12.72 5.24
C ARG A 222 -4.77 13.06 5.75
N ILE A 223 -3.86 13.43 4.86
CA ILE A 223 -2.49 13.83 5.25
C ILE A 223 -2.54 15.14 6.04
N LEU A 224 -3.35 16.10 5.61
CA LEU A 224 -3.54 17.36 6.31
C LEU A 224 -4.06 17.15 7.74
N SER A 225 -5.02 16.23 7.93
CA SER A 225 -5.49 15.84 9.26
C SER A 225 -4.35 15.35 10.16
N ALA A 226 -3.46 14.49 9.63
CA ALA A 226 -2.33 13.99 10.38
C ALA A 226 -1.35 15.12 10.79
N VAL A 227 -1.03 16.03 9.87
CA VAL A 227 -0.19 17.20 10.11
C VAL A 227 -0.81 18.14 11.16
N GLN A 228 -2.10 18.45 11.03
CA GLN A 228 -2.84 19.30 11.98
C GLN A 228 -2.89 18.69 13.38
N ARG A 229 -3.11 17.38 13.47
CA ARG A 229 -3.09 16.66 14.75
C ARG A 229 -1.74 16.81 15.47
N ASP A 230 -0.63 16.65 14.76
CA ASP A 230 0.71 16.75 15.35
C ASP A 230 1.09 18.19 15.72
N ARG A 231 0.42 19.17 15.12
CA ARG A 231 0.47 20.59 15.51
C ARG A 231 -0.44 20.93 16.71
N GLY A 232 -1.19 19.95 17.24
CA GLY A 232 -2.14 20.17 18.32
C GLY A 232 -3.47 20.83 17.88
N GLN A 233 -3.71 20.93 16.57
CA GLN A 233 -4.92 21.51 15.97
C GLN A 233 -6.00 20.42 15.84
N ALA A 234 -6.48 19.89 16.97
CA ALA A 234 -7.32 18.69 17.01
C ALA A 234 -8.67 18.88 16.29
N GLU A 235 -9.32 20.02 16.43
CA GLU A 235 -10.58 20.32 15.75
C GLU A 235 -10.43 20.43 14.23
N GLU A 236 -9.35 21.09 13.76
CA GLU A 236 -9.03 21.18 12.33
C GLU A 236 -8.74 19.78 11.75
N ALA A 237 -7.96 18.96 12.47
CA ALA A 237 -7.66 17.60 12.08
C ALA A 237 -8.93 16.76 11.94
N LEU A 238 -9.87 16.91 12.86
CA LEU A 238 -11.16 16.21 12.79
C LEU A 238 -11.95 16.62 11.55
N ARG A 239 -12.10 17.94 11.30
CA ARG A 239 -12.78 18.45 10.09
C ARG A 239 -12.14 17.94 8.80
N SER A 240 -10.83 17.90 8.71
CA SER A 240 -10.11 17.39 7.53
C SER A 240 -10.33 15.89 7.33
N ALA A 241 -10.33 15.10 8.41
CA ALA A 241 -10.59 13.66 8.34
C ALA A 241 -12.04 13.35 7.94
N GLU A 242 -13.02 14.10 8.46
CA GLU A 242 -14.44 13.98 8.10
C GLU A 242 -14.65 14.31 6.62
N ALA A 243 -14.08 15.40 6.14
CA ALA A 243 -14.18 15.79 4.73
C ALA A 243 -13.58 14.72 3.80
N ALA A 244 -12.43 14.12 4.15
CA ALA A 244 -11.88 13.00 3.41
C ALA A 244 -12.87 11.82 3.36
N LEU A 245 -13.41 11.43 4.51
CA LEU A 245 -14.32 10.29 4.60
C LEU A 245 -15.62 10.51 3.80
N ASP A 246 -16.14 11.75 3.77
CA ASP A 246 -17.34 12.10 3.00
C ASP A 246 -17.11 11.94 1.48
N ILE A 247 -15.92 12.25 0.98
CA ILE A 247 -15.53 11.97 -0.40
C ILE A 247 -15.60 10.46 -0.66
N ALA A 248 -15.00 9.61 0.19
CA ALA A 248 -15.03 8.17 0.00
C ALA A 248 -16.46 7.61 -0.04
N ARG A 249 -17.34 8.08 0.85
CA ARG A 249 -18.74 7.67 0.92
C ARG A 249 -19.55 8.11 -0.28
N THR A 250 -19.35 9.36 -0.73
CA THR A 250 -20.00 9.89 -1.93
C THR A 250 -19.70 9.04 -3.16
N HIS A 251 -18.45 8.60 -3.28
CA HIS A 251 -17.99 7.74 -4.36
C HIS A 251 -18.23 6.24 -4.11
N ARG A 252 -18.77 5.84 -2.95
CA ARG A 252 -18.94 4.43 -2.55
C ARG A 252 -17.64 3.63 -2.66
N ASN A 253 -16.50 4.29 -2.46
CA ASN A 253 -15.19 3.65 -2.54
C ASN A 253 -14.82 3.07 -1.17
N HIS A 254 -15.05 1.77 -1.01
CA HIS A 254 -14.81 1.07 0.27
C HIS A 254 -13.33 0.99 0.63
N MET A 255 -12.43 0.98 -0.36
CA MET A 255 -10.98 1.00 -0.11
C MET A 255 -10.57 2.34 0.54
N TRP A 256 -11.00 3.46 -0.03
CA TRP A 256 -10.78 4.78 0.55
C TRP A 256 -11.45 4.93 1.92
N GLU A 257 -12.72 4.48 2.03
CA GLU A 257 -13.46 4.55 3.29
C GLU A 257 -12.71 3.83 4.41
N GLY A 258 -12.26 2.60 4.19
CA GLY A 258 -11.52 1.83 5.17
C GLY A 258 -10.19 2.48 5.57
N TYR A 259 -9.50 3.09 4.60
CA TYR A 259 -8.23 3.76 4.82
C TYR A 259 -8.40 5.08 5.60
N TRP A 260 -9.40 5.89 5.24
CA TRP A 260 -9.58 7.20 5.88
C TRP A 260 -10.30 7.12 7.22
N LEU A 261 -11.05 6.06 7.50
CA LEU A 261 -11.58 5.76 8.85
C LEU A 261 -10.48 5.62 9.90
N LEU A 262 -9.29 5.13 9.53
CA LEU A 262 -8.16 5.07 10.45
C LEU A 262 -7.73 6.48 10.91
N GLU A 263 -7.66 7.42 9.96
CA GLU A 263 -7.28 8.79 10.31
C GLU A 263 -8.39 9.52 11.07
N LEU A 264 -9.65 9.28 10.70
CA LEU A 264 -10.78 9.82 11.47
C LEU A 264 -10.72 9.36 12.94
N GLY A 265 -10.48 8.06 13.19
CA GLY A 265 -10.33 7.55 14.56
C GLY A 265 -9.17 8.19 15.32
N ARG A 266 -8.05 8.47 14.63
CA ARG A 266 -6.92 9.19 15.23
C ARG A 266 -7.25 10.65 15.54
N ALA A 267 -7.94 11.34 14.64
CA ALA A 267 -8.36 12.73 14.82
C ALA A 267 -9.39 12.85 15.96
N GLN A 268 -10.40 11.97 16.02
CA GLN A 268 -11.37 11.88 17.11
C GLN A 268 -10.69 11.64 18.46
N ARG A 269 -9.74 10.70 18.51
CA ARG A 269 -8.96 10.48 19.73
C ARG A 269 -8.16 11.70 20.16
N ALA A 270 -7.55 12.42 19.22
CA ALA A 270 -6.82 13.64 19.50
C ALA A 270 -7.75 14.75 20.01
N ASN A 271 -8.97 14.84 19.49
CA ASN A 271 -10.01 15.77 19.90
C ASN A 271 -10.72 15.37 21.21
N GLY A 272 -10.36 14.23 21.81
CA GLY A 272 -10.97 13.75 23.07
C GLY A 272 -12.26 12.95 22.90
N GLU A 273 -12.71 12.71 21.68
CA GLU A 273 -13.91 11.94 21.33
C GLU A 273 -13.61 10.43 21.34
N LEU A 274 -13.29 9.88 22.53
CA LEU A 274 -12.71 8.53 22.64
C LEU A 274 -13.69 7.43 22.20
N ASP A 275 -14.98 7.54 22.54
CA ASP A 275 -15.98 6.55 22.13
C ASP A 275 -16.20 6.56 20.61
N ALA A 276 -16.26 7.75 20.00
CA ALA A 276 -16.36 7.89 18.55
C ALA A 276 -15.12 7.31 17.85
N ALA A 277 -13.92 7.52 18.41
CA ALA A 277 -12.67 6.96 17.89
C ALA A 277 -12.71 5.42 17.90
N LEU A 278 -13.20 4.78 18.98
CA LEU A 278 -13.38 3.31 19.02
C LEU A 278 -14.32 2.82 17.93
N VAL A 279 -15.45 3.49 17.72
CA VAL A 279 -16.39 3.15 16.63
C VAL A 279 -15.71 3.26 15.27
N SER A 280 -14.95 4.33 15.02
CA SER A 280 -14.23 4.51 13.76
C SER A 280 -13.18 3.43 13.53
N PHE A 281 -12.38 3.06 14.54
CA PHE A 281 -11.40 1.97 14.43
C PHE A 281 -12.07 0.60 14.23
N GLN A 282 -13.19 0.31 14.89
CA GLN A 282 -13.94 -0.94 14.70
C GLN A 282 -14.49 -1.05 13.27
N ARG A 283 -15.03 0.06 12.73
CA ARG A 283 -15.52 0.11 11.35
C ARG A 283 -14.36 -0.06 10.37
N ALA A 284 -13.24 0.60 10.60
CA ALA A 284 -12.03 0.45 9.80
C ALA A 284 -11.57 -1.02 9.78
N ALA A 285 -11.41 -1.65 10.94
CA ALA A 285 -10.99 -3.05 11.06
C ALA A 285 -11.95 -4.00 10.32
N SER A 286 -13.26 -3.82 10.51
CA SER A 286 -14.27 -4.63 9.83
C SER A 286 -14.23 -4.49 8.31
N LEU A 287 -14.03 -3.27 7.81
CA LEU A 287 -13.95 -3.00 6.38
C LEU A 287 -12.65 -3.54 5.79
N GLN A 288 -11.51 -3.32 6.45
CA GLN A 288 -10.21 -3.83 6.00
C GLN A 288 -10.16 -5.36 5.96
N ARG A 289 -10.79 -6.03 6.94
CA ARG A 289 -10.95 -7.49 6.92
C ARG A 289 -11.69 -7.97 5.68
N ARG A 290 -12.80 -7.32 5.29
CA ARG A 290 -13.55 -7.67 4.08
C ARG A 290 -12.74 -7.44 2.80
N LEU A 291 -11.85 -6.43 2.82
CA LEU A 291 -10.96 -6.11 1.70
C LEU A 291 -9.68 -6.98 1.68
N GLY A 292 -9.49 -7.86 2.66
CA GLY A 292 -8.27 -8.67 2.77
C GLY A 292 -7.02 -7.91 3.24
N ASP A 293 -7.15 -6.63 3.64
CA ASP A 293 -6.03 -5.80 4.09
C ASP A 293 -5.73 -6.04 5.58
N GLN A 294 -4.99 -7.10 5.85
CA GLN A 294 -4.60 -7.49 7.21
C GLN A 294 -3.73 -6.42 7.90
N ALA A 295 -2.84 -5.76 7.14
CA ALA A 295 -1.96 -4.75 7.71
C ALA A 295 -2.74 -3.54 8.24
N ARG A 296 -3.72 -3.04 7.47
CA ARG A 296 -4.56 -1.91 7.91
C ARG A 296 -5.59 -2.34 8.97
N GLU A 297 -6.10 -3.57 8.93
CA GLU A 297 -6.90 -4.13 10.03
C GLU A 297 -6.12 -4.09 11.34
N ALA A 298 -4.86 -4.54 11.34
CA ALA A 298 -4.00 -4.52 12.52
C ALA A 298 -3.68 -3.09 13.01
N ARG A 299 -3.51 -2.13 12.09
CA ARG A 299 -3.37 -0.71 12.45
C ARG A 299 -4.63 -0.16 13.13
N ALA A 300 -5.81 -0.60 12.73
CA ALA A 300 -7.06 -0.22 13.40
C ALA A 300 -7.14 -0.78 14.82
N TRP A 301 -6.71 -2.02 15.02
CA TRP A 301 -6.62 -2.60 16.37
C TRP A 301 -5.62 -1.85 17.25
N HIS A 302 -4.44 -1.51 16.72
CA HIS A 302 -3.48 -0.68 17.45
C HIS A 302 -4.09 0.68 17.84
N GLY A 303 -4.81 1.35 16.91
CA GLY A 303 -5.51 2.60 17.19
C GLY A 303 -6.58 2.46 18.28
N ALA A 304 -7.34 1.36 18.28
CA ALA A 304 -8.31 1.04 19.34
C ALA A 304 -7.60 0.80 20.68
N GLY A 305 -6.48 0.07 20.68
CA GLY A 305 -5.66 -0.16 21.89
C GLY A 305 -5.18 1.15 22.53
N GLU A 306 -4.64 2.05 21.73
CA GLU A 306 -4.26 3.38 22.20
C GLU A 306 -5.44 4.20 22.76
N THR A 307 -6.65 3.99 22.22
CA THR A 307 -7.85 4.66 22.69
C THR A 307 -8.32 4.06 24.02
N TYR A 308 -8.26 2.74 24.18
CA TYR A 308 -8.56 2.07 25.44
C TYR A 308 -7.60 2.48 26.57
N ARG A 309 -6.30 2.66 26.27
CA ARG A 309 -5.36 3.21 27.26
C ARG A 309 -5.80 4.59 27.75
N ARG A 310 -6.20 5.49 26.82
CA ARG A 310 -6.73 6.81 27.21
C ARG A 310 -8.02 6.78 28.03
N LEU A 311 -8.83 5.72 27.88
CA LEU A 311 -10.02 5.47 28.67
C LEU A 311 -9.71 4.85 30.05
N GLY A 312 -8.44 4.60 30.39
CA GLY A 312 -8.05 3.92 31.63
C GLY A 312 -8.42 2.44 31.65
N ARG A 313 -8.47 1.80 30.47
CA ARG A 313 -8.84 0.39 30.28
C ARG A 313 -7.64 -0.40 29.72
N PRO A 314 -6.55 -0.56 30.50
CA PRO A 314 -5.31 -1.12 30.00
C PRO A 314 -5.40 -2.62 29.63
N GLY A 315 -6.31 -3.38 30.24
CA GLY A 315 -6.52 -4.80 29.91
C GLY A 315 -6.99 -4.97 28.45
N GLU A 316 -8.04 -4.23 28.06
CA GLU A 316 -8.53 -4.25 26.68
C GLU A 316 -7.48 -3.70 25.70
N ALA A 317 -6.75 -2.67 26.11
CA ALA A 317 -5.68 -2.12 25.28
C ALA A 317 -4.62 -3.18 24.98
N ALA A 318 -4.18 -3.95 25.98
CA ALA A 318 -3.22 -5.03 25.81
C ALA A 318 -3.72 -6.09 24.83
N ASP A 319 -4.98 -6.47 24.86
CA ASP A 319 -5.57 -7.44 23.93
C ASP A 319 -5.55 -6.94 22.49
N PHE A 320 -5.90 -5.67 22.25
CA PHE A 320 -5.87 -5.08 20.92
C PHE A 320 -4.45 -4.92 20.38
N HIS A 321 -3.50 -4.47 21.20
CA HIS A 321 -2.08 -4.36 20.81
C HIS A 321 -1.46 -5.74 20.54
N ARG A 322 -1.80 -6.77 21.31
CA ARG A 322 -1.31 -8.14 21.10
C ARG A 322 -1.72 -8.68 19.74
N ARG A 323 -3.01 -8.49 19.37
CA ARG A 323 -3.51 -8.86 18.04
C ARG A 323 -2.79 -8.12 16.93
N ALA A 324 -2.62 -6.81 17.07
CA ALA A 324 -1.91 -6.00 16.08
C ALA A 324 -0.45 -6.44 15.90
N ALA A 325 0.27 -6.68 17.01
CA ALA A 325 1.64 -7.14 16.97
C ALA A 325 1.79 -8.51 16.30
N ALA A 326 0.88 -9.44 16.54
CA ALA A 326 0.90 -10.77 15.92
C ALA A 326 0.80 -10.66 14.39
N VAL A 327 -0.18 -9.91 13.87
CA VAL A 327 -0.37 -9.76 12.42
C VAL A 327 0.81 -9.03 11.78
N HIS A 328 1.32 -7.95 12.36
CA HIS A 328 2.46 -7.23 11.79
C HIS A 328 3.74 -8.08 11.77
N ARG A 329 3.94 -9.00 12.73
CA ARG A 329 5.03 -9.99 12.69
C ARG A 329 4.88 -10.97 11.52
N GLU A 330 3.67 -11.51 11.32
CA GLU A 330 3.37 -12.44 10.23
C GLU A 330 3.60 -11.81 8.85
N LEU A 331 3.37 -10.49 8.74
CA LEU A 331 3.57 -9.70 7.53
C LEU A 331 4.99 -9.13 7.35
N ASP A 332 5.93 -9.42 8.27
CA ASP A 332 7.27 -8.80 8.34
C ASP A 332 7.24 -7.25 8.34
N ASP A 333 6.14 -6.67 8.83
CA ASP A 333 5.98 -5.23 9.01
C ASP A 333 6.57 -4.80 10.36
N LEU A 334 7.90 -4.78 10.41
CA LEU A 334 8.67 -4.57 11.64
C LEU A 334 8.39 -3.22 12.30
N TRP A 335 8.10 -2.17 11.50
CA TRP A 335 7.76 -0.85 12.02
C TRP A 335 6.48 -0.87 12.85
N HIS A 336 5.37 -1.38 12.28
CA HIS A 336 4.09 -1.42 12.99
C HIS A 336 4.07 -2.50 14.07
N ALA A 337 4.86 -3.58 13.91
CA ALA A 337 5.07 -4.54 14.98
C ALA A 337 5.71 -3.86 16.21
N ALA A 338 6.75 -3.03 16.01
CA ALA A 338 7.39 -2.30 17.10
C ALA A 338 6.44 -1.33 17.81
N LEU A 339 5.62 -0.58 17.05
CA LEU A 339 4.59 0.30 17.62
C LEU A 339 3.57 -0.47 18.47
N ALA A 340 3.08 -1.59 17.96
CA ALA A 340 2.10 -2.42 18.67
C ALA A 340 2.70 -3.07 19.92
N LEU A 341 3.97 -3.50 19.87
CA LEU A 341 4.70 -4.05 21.01
C LEU A 341 4.95 -3.01 22.09
N ASP A 342 5.29 -1.79 21.73
CA ASP A 342 5.44 -0.69 22.68
C ASP A 342 4.10 -0.36 23.36
N GLY A 343 3.01 -0.29 22.57
CA GLY A 343 1.66 -0.11 23.11
C GLY A 343 1.24 -1.24 24.05
N LEU A 344 1.53 -2.51 23.69
CA LEU A 344 1.26 -3.69 24.51
C LEU A 344 2.02 -3.62 25.85
N ALA A 345 3.32 -3.34 25.78
CA ALA A 345 4.15 -3.28 26.99
C ALA A 345 3.71 -2.14 27.93
N GLY A 346 3.36 -0.97 27.37
CA GLY A 346 2.80 0.12 28.13
C GLY A 346 1.48 -0.22 28.81
N ALA A 347 0.58 -0.88 28.08
CA ALA A 347 -0.71 -1.32 28.62
C ALA A 347 -0.56 -2.38 29.73
N LEU A 348 0.38 -3.34 29.57
CA LEU A 348 0.67 -4.33 30.61
C LEU A 348 1.20 -3.68 31.89
N ARG A 349 2.09 -2.69 31.77
CA ARG A 349 2.58 -1.94 32.94
C ARG A 349 1.47 -1.16 33.64
N GLU A 350 0.59 -0.51 32.88
CA GLU A 350 -0.53 0.25 33.44
C GLU A 350 -1.55 -0.67 34.15
N ALA A 351 -1.69 -1.92 33.67
CA ALA A 351 -2.57 -2.92 34.31
C ALA A 351 -1.96 -3.51 35.60
N ASP A 352 -0.64 -3.52 35.75
CA ASP A 352 0.09 -4.14 36.87
C ASP A 352 0.20 -3.22 38.12
N GLU A 353 -0.37 -2.02 38.10
CA GLU A 353 -0.33 -1.09 39.24
C GLU A 353 -1.08 -1.66 40.46
N GLY A 354 -0.63 -2.84 40.96
CA GLY A 354 -1.08 -3.37 42.25
C GLY A 354 -1.01 -4.88 42.48
N ASP A 355 -0.73 -5.73 41.51
CA ASP A 355 -0.96 -7.18 41.64
C ASP A 355 0.31 -8.07 41.52
N GLY A 356 1.47 -7.55 41.18
CA GLY A 356 2.75 -8.29 41.13
C GLY A 356 2.76 -9.53 40.21
N THR A 357 1.94 -9.53 39.15
CA THR A 357 1.56 -10.72 38.35
C THR A 357 2.59 -11.15 37.29
N GLY A 358 3.78 -10.58 37.25
CA GLY A 358 4.77 -10.85 36.19
C GLY A 358 4.52 -10.04 34.90
N ALA A 359 3.52 -9.17 34.88
CA ALA A 359 3.20 -8.30 33.74
C ALA A 359 4.35 -7.32 33.45
N ALA A 360 5.08 -6.88 34.46
CA ALA A 360 6.27 -6.04 34.29
C ALA A 360 7.40 -6.78 33.52
N GLU A 361 7.59 -8.07 33.76
CA GLU A 361 8.59 -8.87 33.04
C GLU A 361 8.13 -9.14 31.60
N GLU A 362 6.84 -9.41 31.39
CA GLU A 362 6.25 -9.54 30.07
C GLU A 362 6.41 -8.23 29.26
N ALA A 363 6.12 -7.08 29.86
CA ALA A 363 6.31 -5.77 29.26
C ALA A 363 7.76 -5.54 28.82
N ARG A 364 8.73 -5.86 29.68
CA ARG A 364 10.17 -5.75 29.34
C ARG A 364 10.54 -6.62 28.14
N ARG A 365 10.00 -7.84 28.04
CA ARG A 365 10.23 -8.72 26.87
C ARG A 365 9.69 -8.11 25.58
N HIS A 366 8.51 -7.51 25.61
CA HIS A 366 7.93 -6.84 24.45
C HIS A 366 8.71 -5.59 24.05
N TRP A 367 9.17 -4.77 24.99
CA TRP A 367 10.04 -3.63 24.65
C TRP A 367 11.39 -4.07 24.07
N ALA A 368 12.02 -5.13 24.61
CA ALA A 368 13.23 -5.68 24.03
C ALA A 368 13.02 -6.20 22.60
N GLU A 369 11.85 -6.78 22.31
CA GLU A 369 11.48 -7.19 20.97
C GLU A 369 11.25 -5.99 20.04
N ALA A 370 10.55 -4.95 20.49
CA ALA A 370 10.36 -3.71 19.74
C ALA A 370 11.70 -3.06 19.35
N LEU A 371 12.68 -3.03 20.26
CA LEU A 371 14.04 -2.53 19.96
C LEU A 371 14.73 -3.35 18.87
N ARG A 372 14.58 -4.67 18.88
CA ARG A 372 15.13 -5.54 17.81
C ARG A 372 14.47 -5.25 16.46
N ALA A 373 13.14 -5.09 16.43
CA ALA A 373 12.42 -4.76 15.22
C ALA A 373 12.83 -3.41 14.62
N LEU A 374 13.20 -2.45 15.47
CA LEU A 374 13.65 -1.12 15.05
C LEU A 374 15.14 -1.04 14.66
N ALA A 375 15.91 -2.11 14.80
CA ALA A 375 17.37 -2.07 14.60
C ALA A 375 17.79 -1.69 13.18
N SER A 376 16.96 -1.98 12.18
CA SER A 376 17.22 -1.69 10.76
C SER A 376 16.71 -0.32 10.29
N TYR A 377 16.06 0.45 11.17
CA TYR A 377 15.51 1.76 10.85
C TYR A 377 16.43 2.87 11.38
N ASP A 378 16.72 3.87 10.56
CA ASP A 378 17.59 5.02 10.90
C ASP A 378 16.88 6.37 10.82
N ASP A 379 15.59 6.37 10.49
CA ASP A 379 14.78 7.57 10.39
C ASP A 379 14.43 8.20 11.76
N PRO A 380 14.07 9.49 11.81
CA PRO A 380 13.81 10.20 13.07
C PRO A 380 12.71 9.56 13.93
N ARG A 381 11.68 8.96 13.32
CA ARG A 381 10.60 8.26 14.06
C ARG A 381 11.14 7.07 14.83
N ALA A 382 12.03 6.31 14.17
CA ALA A 382 12.64 5.13 14.78
C ALA A 382 13.60 5.51 15.89
N VAL A 383 14.34 6.60 15.73
CA VAL A 383 15.21 7.15 16.79
C VAL A 383 14.36 7.51 18.00
N THR A 384 13.33 8.31 17.82
CA THR A 384 12.42 8.75 18.91
C THR A 384 11.76 7.55 19.61
N LEU A 385 11.29 6.56 18.84
CA LEU A 385 10.67 5.36 19.41
C LEU A 385 11.67 4.52 20.18
N ARG A 386 12.89 4.32 19.65
CA ARG A 386 13.97 3.61 20.37
C ARG A 386 14.35 4.29 21.69
N GLU A 387 14.48 5.60 21.71
CA GLU A 387 14.78 6.36 22.93
C GLU A 387 13.69 6.17 23.98
N ARG A 388 12.41 6.30 23.56
CA ARG A 388 11.25 6.09 24.45
C ARG A 388 11.21 4.67 25.02
N VAL A 389 11.36 3.66 24.15
CA VAL A 389 11.33 2.25 24.57
C VAL A 389 12.51 1.91 25.46
N SER A 390 13.71 2.43 25.16
CA SER A 390 14.90 2.22 25.99
C SER A 390 14.75 2.87 27.37
N ALA A 391 14.16 4.06 27.44
CA ALA A 391 13.86 4.72 28.71
C ALA A 391 12.82 3.93 29.54
N ALA A 392 11.81 3.38 28.91
CA ALA A 392 10.80 2.54 29.56
C ALA A 392 11.39 1.20 30.05
N LEU A 393 12.34 0.63 29.33
CA LEU A 393 13.02 -0.62 29.70
C LEU A 393 13.97 -0.44 30.90
N ALA A 394 14.49 0.77 31.11
CA ALA A 394 15.41 1.11 32.18
C ALA A 394 14.71 1.37 33.54
N GLN A 395 13.37 1.52 33.54
CA GLN A 395 12.53 1.68 34.73
C GLN A 395 12.02 0.33 35.26
#